data_09b959ed8a11642db8457f86ff86b8a6
#
_entry.id   09b959ed8a11642db8457f86ff86b8a6
#
_cell.length_a   1.000
_cell.length_b   1.000
_cell.length_c   1.000
_cell.angle_alpha   90.00
_cell.angle_beta   90.00
_cell.angle_gamma   90.00
#
_symmetry.space_group_name_H-M   'P 1'
#
loop_
_entity.id
_entity.type
_entity.pdbx_description
1 polymer ?
#
loop_
_entity_poly.entity_id
_entity_poly.type
_entity_poly.pdbx_seq_one_letter_code
_entity_poly.pdbx_strand_id
1 'polypeptide(L)'
;MSTDRRLFLKKAVAGLAVMATSPSLLSSCAVTDEETRKIRRIAPIVGEYDVVVVGGGPAGFIAAIAAARQGAKTAIIERYGFFGGMATIGYIAPISVYALKNELVIGGIPWEFV
;
A
#
# COMPACT_ATOMS: atom_id res chain seq x y z
N MET A 1 2.34 2.63 -33.37
CA MET A 1 1.93 1.22 -33.18
C MET A 1 1.02 1.18 -31.96
N SER A 2 -0.28 1.39 -32.20
CA SER A 2 -1.30 1.46 -31.16
C SER A 2 -1.80 0.04 -30.89
N THR A 3 -1.24 -0.61 -29.89
CA THR A 3 -1.74 -1.91 -29.44
C THR A 3 -3.10 -1.66 -28.79
N ASP A 4 -4.13 -2.21 -29.38
CA ASP A 4 -5.51 -2.00 -28.98
C ASP A 4 -5.76 -2.56 -27.57
N ARG A 5 -5.67 -1.67 -26.57
CA ARG A 5 -5.91 -2.00 -25.15
C ARG A 5 -7.28 -2.64 -24.91
N ARG A 6 -8.26 -2.33 -25.78
CA ARG A 6 -9.61 -2.92 -25.71
C ARG A 6 -9.62 -4.38 -26.13
N LEU A 7 -8.78 -4.75 -27.11
CA LEU A 7 -8.65 -6.15 -27.54
C LEU A 7 -7.93 -6.99 -26.48
N PHE A 8 -6.94 -6.41 -25.80
CA PHE A 8 -6.25 -7.08 -24.69
C PHE A 8 -7.19 -7.34 -23.52
N LEU A 9 -7.98 -6.33 -23.11
CA LEU A 9 -8.98 -6.48 -22.06
C LEU A 9 -10.05 -7.53 -22.39
N LYS A 10 -10.56 -7.54 -23.63
CA LYS A 10 -11.54 -8.57 -24.06
C LYS A 10 -10.96 -9.97 -24.00
N LYS A 11 -9.70 -10.17 -24.38
CA LYS A 11 -9.03 -11.48 -24.30
C LYS A 11 -8.73 -11.89 -22.85
N ALA A 12 -8.38 -10.93 -21.98
CA ALA A 12 -8.16 -11.19 -20.55
C ALA A 12 -9.46 -11.61 -19.86
N VAL A 13 -10.57 -10.93 -20.14
CA VAL A 13 -11.89 -11.28 -19.58
C VAL A 13 -12.37 -12.65 -20.07
N ALA A 14 -12.16 -12.98 -21.36
CA ALA A 14 -12.49 -14.31 -21.88
C ALA A 14 -11.65 -15.42 -21.25
N GLY A 15 -10.38 -15.16 -20.95
CA GLY A 15 -9.50 -16.09 -20.24
C GLY A 15 -9.94 -16.34 -18.79
N LEU A 16 -10.41 -15.30 -18.09
CA LEU A 16 -10.94 -15.44 -16.72
C LEU A 16 -12.24 -16.26 -16.70
N ALA A 17 -13.11 -16.12 -17.72
CA ALA A 17 -14.36 -16.86 -17.78
C ALA A 17 -14.15 -18.38 -17.94
N VAL A 18 -13.09 -18.81 -18.63
CA VAL A 18 -12.75 -20.22 -18.77
C VAL A 18 -12.18 -20.82 -17.47
N MET A 19 -11.46 -20.02 -16.66
CA MET A 19 -10.96 -20.48 -15.36
C MET A 19 -12.06 -20.61 -14.31
N ALA A 20 -13.16 -19.84 -14.42
CA ALA A 20 -14.27 -19.88 -13.48
C ALA A 20 -15.13 -21.16 -13.56
N THR A 21 -14.96 -21.98 -14.61
CA THR A 21 -15.73 -23.22 -14.78
C THR A 21 -15.05 -24.48 -14.24
N SER A 22 -13.85 -24.37 -13.68
CA SER A 22 -13.15 -25.49 -13.08
C SER A 22 -13.36 -25.50 -11.55
N PRO A 23 -14.20 -26.40 -11.01
CA PRO A 23 -14.52 -26.40 -9.56
C PRO A 23 -13.31 -26.71 -8.65
N SER A 24 -12.22 -27.22 -9.21
CA SER A 24 -11.01 -27.56 -8.47
C SER A 24 -10.09 -26.36 -8.16
N LEU A 25 -10.23 -25.22 -8.87
CA LEU A 25 -9.39 -24.03 -8.64
C LEU A 25 -9.99 -23.07 -7.62
N LEU A 26 -11.28 -23.15 -7.32
CA LEU A 26 -11.94 -22.32 -6.32
C LEU A 26 -11.77 -22.85 -4.89
N SER A 27 -11.33 -24.09 -4.72
CA SER A 27 -11.17 -24.72 -3.41
C SER A 27 -9.93 -24.20 -2.65
N SER A 28 -8.99 -23.53 -3.32
CA SER A 28 -7.75 -23.05 -2.69
C SER A 28 -7.87 -21.69 -2.00
N CYS A 29 -8.98 -20.95 -2.22
CA CYS A 29 -9.23 -19.66 -1.57
C CYS A 29 -10.43 -19.67 -0.63
N ALA A 30 -11.02 -20.83 -0.35
CA ALA A 30 -11.97 -20.96 0.73
C ALA A 30 -11.19 -20.91 2.05
N VAL A 31 -10.95 -19.70 2.55
CA VAL A 31 -10.70 -19.51 3.99
C VAL A 31 -11.95 -20.05 4.67
N THR A 32 -11.82 -21.24 5.25
CA THR A 32 -12.90 -21.85 6.02
C THR A 32 -13.21 -20.92 7.17
N ASP A 33 -14.46 -20.48 7.26
CA ASP A 33 -14.99 -19.55 8.27
C ASP A 33 -14.83 -20.05 9.72
N GLU A 34 -14.26 -21.21 9.92
CA GLU A 34 -14.19 -21.89 11.22
C GLU A 34 -13.06 -21.40 12.12
N GLU A 35 -12.13 -20.59 11.63
CA GLU A 35 -10.98 -20.13 12.41
C GLU A 35 -10.94 -18.61 12.68
N THR A 36 -12.00 -17.89 12.37
CA THR A 36 -12.12 -16.51 12.82
C THR A 36 -12.51 -16.52 14.30
N ARG A 37 -11.56 -16.89 15.15
CA ARG A 37 -11.66 -16.74 16.59
C ARG A 37 -11.89 -15.25 16.86
N LYS A 38 -13.14 -14.86 17.11
CA LYS A 38 -13.49 -13.50 17.51
C LYS A 38 -12.81 -13.19 18.84
N ILE A 39 -11.58 -12.72 18.80
CA ILE A 39 -10.88 -12.24 19.99
C ILE A 39 -11.51 -10.89 20.34
N ARG A 40 -12.44 -10.91 21.25
CA ARG A 40 -13.03 -9.70 21.82
C ARG A 40 -11.99 -9.08 22.75
N ARG A 41 -11.21 -8.14 22.26
CA ARG A 41 -10.32 -7.34 23.09
C ARG A 41 -11.01 -6.02 23.41
N ILE A 42 -11.08 -5.68 24.68
CA ILE A 42 -11.47 -4.34 25.12
C ILE A 42 -10.20 -3.51 25.07
N ALA A 43 -10.14 -2.60 24.10
CA ALA A 43 -9.03 -1.66 23.98
C ALA A 43 -9.53 -0.26 24.36
N PRO A 44 -8.77 0.53 25.11
CA PRO A 44 -9.12 1.91 25.38
C PRO A 44 -9.05 2.73 24.09
N ILE A 45 -9.97 3.67 23.92
CA ILE A 45 -9.91 4.66 22.84
C ILE A 45 -8.85 5.69 23.22
N VAL A 46 -7.81 5.80 22.40
CA VAL A 46 -6.67 6.71 22.64
C VAL A 46 -6.92 8.08 22.01
N GLY A 47 -7.71 8.15 20.94
CA GLY A 47 -8.03 9.41 20.26
C GLY A 47 -8.94 9.19 19.05
N GLU A 48 -9.37 10.31 18.49
CA GLU A 48 -10.17 10.37 17.27
C GLU A 48 -9.38 11.09 16.19
N TYR A 49 -9.31 10.53 15.00
CA TYR A 49 -8.55 11.01 13.87
C TYR A 49 -9.35 10.83 12.58
N ASP A 50 -9.16 11.75 11.61
CA ASP A 50 -9.77 11.63 10.28
C ASP A 50 -9.05 10.57 9.45
N VAL A 51 -7.72 10.47 9.63
CA VAL A 51 -6.87 9.51 8.91
C VAL A 51 -5.90 8.86 9.89
N VAL A 52 -5.85 7.54 9.86
CA VAL A 52 -4.85 6.76 10.60
C VAL A 52 -4.02 5.96 9.62
N VAL A 53 -2.71 6.24 9.58
CA VAL A 53 -1.74 5.51 8.76
C VAL A 53 -1.04 4.48 9.62
N VAL A 54 -1.09 3.22 9.20
CA VAL A 54 -0.44 2.11 9.91
C VAL A 54 0.85 1.74 9.18
N GLY A 55 1.97 1.98 9.86
CA GLY A 55 3.31 1.80 9.32
C GLY A 55 3.96 3.11 8.89
N GLY A 56 5.10 3.45 9.50
CA GLY A 56 5.87 4.66 9.25
C GLY A 56 7.04 4.46 8.27
N GLY A 57 6.95 3.48 7.36
CA GLY A 57 7.90 3.33 6.26
C GLY A 57 7.79 4.47 5.24
N PRO A 58 8.61 4.46 4.16
CA PRO A 58 8.66 5.57 3.20
C PRO A 58 7.29 5.97 2.65
N ALA A 59 6.45 5.02 2.29
CA ALA A 59 5.11 5.28 1.80
C ALA A 59 4.18 5.82 2.89
N GLY A 60 4.29 5.28 4.12
CA GLY A 60 3.38 5.63 5.21
C GLY A 60 3.57 7.06 5.71
N PHE A 61 4.80 7.49 5.98
CA PHE A 61 5.00 8.84 6.44
C PHE A 61 4.69 9.88 5.35
N ILE A 62 4.95 9.59 4.07
CA ILE A 62 4.58 10.45 2.97
C ILE A 62 3.05 10.56 2.86
N ALA A 63 2.33 9.45 2.98
CA ALA A 63 0.86 9.45 2.96
C ALA A 63 0.28 10.28 4.12
N ALA A 64 0.85 10.14 5.31
CA ALA A 64 0.41 10.92 6.47
C ALA A 64 0.68 12.41 6.31
N ILE A 65 1.83 12.80 5.77
CA ILE A 65 2.14 14.21 5.46
C ILE A 65 1.15 14.75 4.42
N ALA A 66 0.87 13.95 3.36
CA ALA A 66 -0.09 14.35 2.34
C ALA A 66 -1.50 14.59 2.93
N ALA A 67 -1.96 13.69 3.78
CA ALA A 67 -3.26 13.84 4.45
C ALA A 67 -3.29 15.06 5.38
N ALA A 68 -2.25 15.24 6.19
CA ALA A 68 -2.15 16.39 7.10
C ALA A 68 -2.09 17.73 6.34
N ARG A 69 -1.41 17.80 5.20
CA ARG A 69 -1.36 18.98 4.34
C ARG A 69 -2.74 19.34 3.73
N GLN A 70 -3.63 18.38 3.61
CA GLN A 70 -5.03 18.61 3.21
C GLN A 70 -5.93 19.03 4.39
N GLY A 71 -5.37 19.18 5.58
CA GLY A 71 -6.09 19.62 6.78
C GLY A 71 -6.71 18.48 7.59
N ALA A 72 -6.50 17.23 7.22
CA ALA A 72 -6.99 16.11 7.99
C ALA A 72 -6.21 15.93 9.31
N LYS A 73 -6.93 15.68 10.39
CA LYS A 73 -6.33 15.29 11.67
C LYS A 73 -5.77 13.88 11.53
N THR A 74 -4.46 13.79 11.33
CA THR A 74 -3.78 12.55 10.94
C THR A 74 -2.94 11.98 12.08
N ALA A 75 -3.00 10.65 12.24
CA ALA A 75 -2.10 9.90 13.11
C ALA A 75 -1.31 8.86 12.31
N ILE A 76 -0.07 8.61 12.75
CA ILE A 76 0.73 7.48 12.29
C ILE A 76 0.91 6.50 13.45
N ILE A 77 0.72 5.21 13.18
CA ILE A 77 1.04 4.13 14.09
C ILE A 77 2.26 3.42 13.54
N GLU A 78 3.38 3.50 14.28
CA GLU A 78 4.62 2.83 13.92
C GLU A 78 5.02 1.84 15.02
N ARG A 79 5.54 0.71 14.60
CA ARG A 79 6.00 -0.35 15.50
C ARG A 79 7.32 0.00 16.19
N TYR A 80 8.17 0.70 15.49
CA TYR A 80 9.49 1.11 15.96
C TYR A 80 9.46 2.53 16.50
N GLY A 81 10.46 2.92 17.27
CA GLY A 81 10.58 4.25 17.85
C GLY A 81 10.94 5.36 16.85
N PHE A 82 10.97 5.08 15.56
CA PHE A 82 11.35 6.02 14.49
C PHE A 82 10.72 5.63 13.16
N PHE A 83 10.62 6.60 12.28
CA PHE A 83 10.09 6.42 10.93
C PHE A 83 11.19 6.07 9.92
N GLY A 84 10.81 5.71 8.70
CA GLY A 84 11.70 5.49 7.57
C GLY A 84 11.77 4.04 7.07
N GLY A 85 11.40 3.06 7.89
CA GLY A 85 11.37 1.65 7.47
C GLY A 85 12.70 1.16 6.90
N MET A 86 12.73 0.75 5.63
CA MET A 86 13.94 0.24 4.99
C MET A 86 15.06 1.28 4.88
N ALA A 87 14.73 2.56 4.78
CA ALA A 87 15.74 3.62 4.73
C ALA A 87 16.44 3.83 6.08
N THR A 88 15.83 3.43 7.18
CA THR A 88 16.39 3.57 8.53
C THR A 88 16.81 2.21 9.10
N ILE A 89 15.86 1.32 9.42
CA ILE A 89 16.16 0.00 9.99
C ILE A 89 16.91 -0.90 9.02
N GLY A 90 16.55 -0.83 7.72
CA GLY A 90 17.17 -1.63 6.68
C GLY A 90 18.55 -1.13 6.25
N TYR A 91 18.99 0.03 6.76
CA TYR A 91 20.26 0.67 6.35
C TYR A 91 20.41 0.81 4.84
N ILE A 92 19.32 0.93 4.10
CA ILE A 92 19.34 1.15 2.65
C ILE A 92 19.47 2.64 2.40
N ALA A 93 20.72 3.12 2.40
CA ALA A 93 21.04 4.52 2.15
C ALA A 93 20.85 4.96 0.68
N PRO A 94 21.18 4.13 -0.35
CA PRO A 94 20.99 4.56 -1.71
C PRO A 94 19.51 4.55 -2.08
N ILE A 95 18.95 5.73 -2.31
CA ILE A 95 17.63 5.89 -2.89
C ILE A 95 17.83 5.96 -4.40
N SER A 96 17.51 4.86 -5.07
CA SER A 96 17.75 4.70 -6.51
C SER A 96 16.68 5.41 -7.33
N VAL A 97 17.11 5.94 -8.50
CA VAL A 97 16.21 6.43 -9.56
C VAL A 97 15.34 7.64 -9.17
N TYR A 98 15.89 8.61 -8.44
CA TYR A 98 15.26 9.93 -8.31
C TYR A 98 15.24 10.71 -9.61
N ALA A 99 16.30 10.58 -10.40
CA ALA A 99 16.43 11.20 -11.71
C ALA A 99 16.88 10.19 -12.75
N LEU A 100 16.35 10.29 -13.95
CA LEU A 100 16.75 9.53 -15.12
C LEU A 100 17.08 10.51 -16.24
N LYS A 101 18.29 10.44 -16.81
CA LYS A 101 18.73 11.32 -17.90
C LYS A 101 18.51 12.82 -17.61
N ASN A 102 18.83 13.27 -16.41
CA ASN A 102 18.63 14.64 -15.92
C ASN A 102 17.16 15.07 -15.75
N GLU A 103 16.20 14.16 -15.86
CA GLU A 103 14.80 14.42 -15.57
C GLU A 103 14.44 13.85 -14.21
N LEU A 104 13.74 14.62 -13.39
CA LEU A 104 13.27 14.20 -12.08
C LEU A 104 12.13 13.20 -12.27
N VAL A 105 12.32 11.96 -11.79
CA VAL A 105 11.32 10.90 -11.91
C VAL A 105 10.43 10.86 -10.67
N ILE A 106 10.99 11.17 -9.50
CA ILE A 106 10.27 11.22 -8.23
C ILE A 106 10.24 12.66 -7.75
N GLY A 107 9.05 13.22 -7.63
CA GLY A 107 8.83 14.59 -7.18
C GLY A 107 7.84 14.67 -6.00
N GLY A 108 7.46 15.90 -5.66
CA GLY A 108 6.52 16.18 -4.57
C GLY A 108 7.11 15.91 -3.19
N ILE A 109 6.28 15.44 -2.25
CA ILE A 109 6.68 15.22 -0.86
C ILE A 109 7.91 14.32 -0.72
N PRO A 110 8.05 13.19 -1.45
CA PRO A 110 9.26 12.37 -1.38
C PRO A 110 10.55 13.13 -1.68
N TRP A 111 10.51 14.09 -2.59
CA TRP A 111 11.66 14.91 -2.96
C TRP A 111 12.13 15.85 -1.85
N GLU A 112 11.28 16.18 -0.92
CA GLU A 112 11.62 17.06 0.20
C GLU A 112 12.53 16.37 1.24
N PHE A 113 12.70 15.05 1.15
CA PHE A 113 13.51 14.23 2.05
C PHE A 113 14.85 13.78 1.46
N VAL A 114 15.22 14.26 0.29
CA VAL A 114 16.47 13.97 -0.43
C VAL A 114 17.27 15.23 -0.62
#